data_b3f82ed56d0dc014dd368a4776f2dc96
#
_entry.id   b3f82ed56d0dc014dd368a4776f2dc96
#
_cell.length_a   1.000
_cell.length_b   1.000
_cell.length_c   1.000
_cell.angle_alpha   90.00
_cell.angle_beta   90.00
_cell.angle_gamma   90.00
#
_symmetry.space_group_name_H-M   'P 1'
#
loop_
_entity.id
_entity.type
_entity.pdbx_description
1 polymer ?
#
loop_
_entity_poly.entity_id
_entity_poly.type
_entity_poly.pdbx_seq_one_letter_code
_entity_poly.pdbx_strand_id
1 'polypeptide(L)'
;FSIEVFVLLNANEGKSFGKIGNTEEEINNFFDGFTDPNDTIVAVLETGTHSTSIARLLKNRGCEVIVANARNLAFIYKSDKKNDKVDAEKLARMAHYDPKLLSPVNIIDEDRQKALVAIKSRDELMKTRTSIINNIRGQLRHLGISEKGYTSEIINQIYEILPEQDKPLFRGLFASLTAITEQIKYYDKLIEKMSETY
;
A
#
# COMPACT_ATOMS: atom_id res chain seq x y z
N PHE A 1 -0.12 -7.63 -13.99
CA PHE A 1 -1.17 -8.08 -13.04
C PHE A 1 -2.51 -8.13 -13.76
N SER A 2 -3.41 -9.02 -13.35
CA SER A 2 -4.73 -9.20 -13.96
C SER A 2 -5.82 -9.26 -12.88
N ILE A 3 -7.04 -8.92 -13.30
CA ILE A 3 -8.24 -8.91 -12.47
C ILE A 3 -9.19 -9.96 -13.04
N GLU A 4 -9.67 -10.88 -12.20
CA GLU A 4 -10.73 -11.83 -12.60
C GLU A 4 -12.08 -11.12 -12.50
N VAL A 5 -12.88 -11.20 -13.54
CA VAL A 5 -14.15 -10.46 -13.65
C VAL A 5 -15.33 -11.41 -13.81
N PHE A 6 -16.33 -11.18 -12.97
CA PHE A 6 -17.65 -11.79 -13.07
C PHE A 6 -18.73 -10.70 -13.07
N VAL A 7 -19.63 -10.75 -14.03
CA VAL A 7 -20.77 -9.83 -14.14
C VAL A 7 -22.05 -10.57 -13.80
N LEU A 8 -22.82 -10.02 -12.86
CA LEU A 8 -24.14 -10.49 -12.49
C LEU A 8 -25.18 -9.56 -13.14
N LEU A 9 -25.97 -10.08 -14.06
CA LEU A 9 -27.01 -9.31 -14.77
C LEU A 9 -28.29 -9.22 -13.95
N ASN A 10 -28.60 -10.28 -13.22
CA ASN A 10 -29.71 -10.35 -12.26
C ASN A 10 -29.46 -11.48 -11.25
N ALA A 11 -30.35 -11.69 -10.31
CA ALA A 11 -30.20 -12.69 -9.24
C ALA A 11 -29.84 -14.12 -9.73
N ASN A 12 -30.30 -14.48 -10.92
CA ASN A 12 -30.16 -15.84 -11.46
C ASN A 12 -29.16 -15.95 -12.62
N GLU A 13 -28.80 -14.83 -13.26
CA GLU A 13 -27.99 -14.80 -14.46
C GLU A 13 -26.71 -14.02 -14.26
N GLY A 14 -25.59 -14.70 -14.46
CA GLY A 14 -24.26 -14.09 -14.38
C GLY A 14 -23.30 -14.76 -15.35
N LYS A 15 -22.25 -14.01 -15.75
CA LYS A 15 -21.25 -14.45 -16.71
C LYS A 15 -19.84 -14.11 -16.23
N SER A 16 -18.94 -15.09 -16.31
CA SER A 16 -17.53 -14.86 -16.14
C SER A 16 -16.93 -14.33 -17.45
N PHE A 17 -16.18 -13.26 -17.33
CA PHE A 17 -15.43 -12.68 -18.44
C PHE A 17 -13.94 -13.07 -18.41
N GLY A 18 -13.52 -13.82 -17.36
CA GLY A 18 -12.13 -14.21 -17.20
C GLY A 18 -11.26 -13.05 -16.72
N LYS A 19 -9.99 -13.09 -17.10
CA LYS A 19 -9.00 -12.11 -16.65
C LYS A 19 -8.89 -10.94 -17.62
N ILE A 20 -8.98 -9.74 -17.09
CA ILE A 20 -8.62 -8.49 -17.78
C ILE A 20 -7.34 -7.93 -17.16
N GLY A 21 -6.63 -7.06 -17.87
CA GLY A 21 -5.52 -6.32 -17.28
C GLY A 21 -5.99 -5.29 -16.26
N ASN A 22 -5.06 -4.79 -15.47
CA ASN A 22 -5.35 -3.80 -14.41
C ASN A 22 -4.92 -2.38 -14.79
N THR A 23 -4.61 -2.13 -16.06
CA THR A 23 -4.35 -0.80 -16.57
C THR A 23 -5.65 -0.02 -16.73
N GLU A 24 -5.57 1.30 -16.65
CA GLU A 24 -6.73 2.17 -16.87
C GLU A 24 -7.38 1.94 -18.22
N GLU A 25 -6.59 1.75 -19.27
CA GLU A 25 -7.06 1.48 -20.62
C GLU A 25 -7.85 0.16 -20.71
N GLU A 26 -7.30 -0.93 -20.16
CA GLU A 26 -7.94 -2.25 -20.21
C GLU A 26 -9.25 -2.30 -19.41
N ILE A 27 -9.26 -1.61 -18.24
CA ILE A 27 -10.47 -1.48 -17.44
C ILE A 27 -11.52 -0.64 -18.18
N ASN A 28 -11.13 0.47 -18.77
CA ASN A 28 -12.03 1.32 -19.55
C ASN A 28 -12.61 0.56 -20.74
N ASN A 29 -11.79 -0.13 -21.52
CA ASN A 29 -12.23 -0.93 -22.66
C ASN A 29 -13.23 -2.04 -22.25
N PHE A 30 -13.03 -2.65 -21.09
CA PHE A 30 -13.98 -3.62 -20.56
C PHE A 30 -15.34 -2.97 -20.24
N PHE A 31 -15.34 -1.84 -19.55
CA PHE A 31 -16.56 -1.15 -19.14
C PHE A 31 -17.28 -0.46 -20.31
N ASP A 32 -16.59 -0.12 -21.39
CA ASP A 32 -17.19 0.42 -22.61
C ASP A 32 -18.14 -0.56 -23.30
N GLY A 33 -18.04 -1.86 -22.95
CA GLY A 33 -19.02 -2.87 -23.37
C GLY A 33 -20.36 -2.81 -22.63
N PHE A 34 -20.50 -1.96 -21.59
CA PHE A 34 -21.71 -1.79 -20.78
C PHE A 34 -22.17 -0.33 -20.87
N THR A 35 -22.81 -0.01 -21.98
CA THR A 35 -23.11 1.40 -22.36
C THR A 35 -24.57 1.80 -22.26
N ASP A 36 -25.46 0.96 -21.72
CA ASP A 36 -26.86 1.39 -21.52
C ASP A 36 -26.90 2.48 -20.46
N PRO A 37 -27.34 3.72 -20.80
CA PRO A 37 -27.38 4.84 -19.87
C PRO A 37 -28.41 4.65 -18.74
N ASN A 38 -29.29 3.65 -18.85
CA ASN A 38 -30.28 3.33 -17.83
C ASN A 38 -29.75 2.30 -16.81
N ASP A 39 -28.61 1.67 -17.08
CA ASP A 39 -28.04 0.68 -16.19
C ASP A 39 -27.23 1.33 -15.06
N THR A 40 -27.48 0.93 -13.83
CA THR A 40 -26.62 1.26 -12.69
C THR A 40 -25.61 0.15 -12.50
N ILE A 41 -24.34 0.46 -12.72
CA ILE A 41 -23.24 -0.50 -12.53
C ILE A 41 -22.78 -0.41 -11.08
N VAL A 42 -22.89 -1.52 -10.33
CA VAL A 42 -22.31 -1.68 -9.00
C VAL A 42 -21.06 -2.54 -9.12
N ALA A 43 -19.90 -1.93 -8.92
CA ALA A 43 -18.61 -2.62 -8.96
C ALA A 43 -18.16 -3.01 -7.55
N VAL A 44 -17.79 -4.26 -7.37
CA VAL A 44 -17.32 -4.80 -6.08
C VAL A 44 -15.88 -5.25 -6.20
N LEU A 45 -15.04 -4.76 -5.31
CA LEU A 45 -13.61 -5.06 -5.25
C LEU A 45 -13.25 -5.59 -3.88
N GLU A 46 -12.31 -6.52 -3.82
CA GLU A 46 -11.66 -6.89 -2.57
C GLU A 46 -10.53 -5.90 -2.24
N THR A 47 -10.29 -5.61 -0.93
CA THR A 47 -9.13 -4.79 -0.52
C THR A 47 -7.82 -5.44 -0.96
N GLY A 48 -7.03 -4.71 -1.72
CA GLY A 48 -5.74 -5.16 -2.24
C GLY A 48 -4.89 -3.95 -2.68
N THR A 49 -3.69 -4.23 -3.18
CA THR A 49 -2.71 -3.18 -3.55
C THR A 49 -3.27 -2.16 -4.55
N HIS A 50 -4.08 -2.61 -5.50
CA HIS A 50 -4.64 -1.77 -6.56
C HIS A 50 -6.11 -1.36 -6.34
N SER A 51 -6.76 -1.86 -5.28
CA SER A 51 -8.19 -1.65 -5.08
C SER A 51 -8.58 -0.17 -5.01
N THR A 52 -7.76 0.69 -4.38
CA THR A 52 -8.04 2.12 -4.26
C THR A 52 -7.98 2.85 -5.60
N SER A 53 -6.98 2.58 -6.43
CA SER A 53 -6.85 3.21 -7.76
C SER A 53 -7.97 2.76 -8.71
N ILE A 54 -8.25 1.46 -8.74
CA ILE A 54 -9.35 0.90 -9.54
C ILE A 54 -10.69 1.46 -9.07
N ALA A 55 -10.94 1.52 -7.77
CA ALA A 55 -12.18 2.04 -7.23
C ALA A 55 -12.41 3.51 -7.59
N ARG A 56 -11.35 4.34 -7.61
CA ARG A 56 -11.46 5.73 -8.07
C ARG A 56 -11.77 5.82 -9.56
N LEU A 57 -11.07 5.03 -10.37
CA LEU A 57 -11.31 4.96 -11.80
C LEU A 57 -12.79 4.64 -12.08
N LEU A 58 -13.33 3.61 -11.42
CA LEU A 58 -14.72 3.20 -11.60
C LEU A 58 -15.72 4.25 -11.08
N LYS A 59 -15.44 4.91 -9.96
CA LYS A 59 -16.25 6.03 -9.46
C LYS A 59 -16.28 7.19 -10.46
N ASN A 60 -15.15 7.54 -11.05
CA ASN A 60 -15.07 8.58 -12.06
C ASN A 60 -15.88 8.25 -13.33
N ARG A 61 -16.11 6.98 -13.59
CA ARG A 61 -17.01 6.50 -14.66
C ARG A 61 -18.49 6.47 -14.25
N GLY A 62 -18.82 6.87 -13.04
CA GLY A 62 -20.21 6.89 -12.53
C GLY A 62 -20.67 5.55 -11.94
N CYS A 63 -19.79 4.56 -11.75
CA CYS A 63 -20.13 3.32 -11.09
C CYS A 63 -20.33 3.53 -9.57
N GLU A 64 -21.30 2.84 -8.98
CA GLU A 64 -21.30 2.60 -7.54
C GLU A 64 -20.18 1.62 -7.21
N VAL A 65 -19.33 1.93 -6.23
CA VAL A 65 -18.18 1.08 -5.92
C VAL A 65 -18.18 0.68 -4.46
N ILE A 66 -18.14 -0.63 -4.25
CA ILE A 66 -18.02 -1.27 -2.94
C ILE A 66 -16.63 -1.90 -2.85
N VAL A 67 -15.83 -1.49 -1.88
CA VAL A 67 -14.56 -2.14 -1.58
C VAL A 67 -14.74 -3.00 -0.33
N ALA A 68 -14.73 -4.30 -0.53
CA ALA A 68 -14.98 -5.29 0.51
C ALA A 68 -13.73 -5.55 1.35
N ASN A 69 -13.90 -5.69 2.68
CA ASN A 69 -12.79 -5.99 3.58
C ASN A 69 -12.39 -7.48 3.47
N ALA A 70 -11.23 -7.76 2.85
CA ALA A 70 -10.71 -9.10 2.67
C ALA A 70 -10.64 -9.94 3.95
N ARG A 71 -10.33 -9.32 5.09
CA ARG A 71 -10.24 -10.02 6.39
C ARG A 71 -11.59 -10.58 6.84
N ASN A 72 -12.67 -9.85 6.56
CA ASN A 72 -14.02 -10.24 6.95
C ASN A 72 -14.65 -11.21 5.94
N LEU A 73 -14.04 -11.37 4.77
CA LEU A 73 -14.48 -12.31 3.73
C LEU A 73 -13.89 -13.71 3.91
N ALA A 74 -13.10 -13.97 4.95
CA ALA A 74 -12.43 -15.26 5.17
C ALA A 74 -13.40 -16.46 5.17
N PHE A 75 -14.68 -16.27 5.52
CA PHE A 75 -15.70 -17.30 5.46
C PHE A 75 -16.12 -17.67 4.02
N ILE A 76 -15.95 -16.76 3.06
CA ILE A 76 -16.24 -17.00 1.64
C ILE A 76 -15.18 -17.92 1.04
N TYR A 77 -13.93 -17.77 1.49
CA TYR A 77 -12.76 -18.43 0.93
C TYR A 77 -12.41 -19.78 1.58
N LYS A 78 -13.20 -20.21 2.60
CA LYS A 78 -13.02 -21.51 3.27
C LYS A 78 -13.46 -22.72 2.42
N SER A 79 -13.44 -22.62 1.10
CA SER A 79 -13.66 -23.79 0.24
C SER A 79 -12.31 -24.42 -0.13
N ASP A 80 -12.23 -25.74 -0.17
CA ASP A 80 -11.02 -26.54 -0.40
C ASP A 80 -10.33 -26.29 -1.77
N LYS A 81 -10.93 -25.47 -2.63
CA LYS A 81 -10.37 -25.06 -3.92
C LYS A 81 -10.46 -23.55 -4.05
N LYS A 82 -9.38 -22.84 -3.69
CA LYS A 82 -9.24 -21.42 -3.99
C LYS A 82 -9.23 -21.22 -5.50
N ASN A 83 -10.23 -20.46 -6.00
CA ASN A 83 -10.38 -20.18 -7.42
C ASN A 83 -10.88 -18.74 -7.59
N ASP A 84 -10.04 -17.89 -8.16
CA ASP A 84 -10.31 -16.45 -8.34
C ASP A 84 -11.68 -16.21 -9.05
N LYS A 85 -12.05 -17.06 -10.01
CA LYS A 85 -13.33 -17.01 -10.70
C LYS A 85 -14.52 -17.23 -9.77
N VAL A 86 -14.44 -18.23 -8.88
CA VAL A 86 -15.49 -18.54 -7.90
C VAL A 86 -15.59 -17.42 -6.87
N ASP A 87 -14.45 -16.86 -6.48
CA ASP A 87 -14.41 -15.78 -5.52
C ASP A 87 -15.02 -14.49 -6.10
N ALA A 88 -14.75 -14.16 -7.38
CA ALA A 88 -15.38 -13.04 -8.07
C ALA A 88 -16.91 -13.21 -8.17
N GLU A 89 -17.40 -14.41 -8.51
CA GLU A 89 -18.84 -14.70 -8.53
C GLU A 89 -19.48 -14.54 -7.15
N LYS A 90 -18.86 -15.08 -6.10
CA LYS A 90 -19.37 -14.94 -4.73
C LYS A 90 -19.48 -13.49 -4.30
N LEU A 91 -18.44 -12.66 -4.60
CA LEU A 91 -18.44 -11.23 -4.31
C LEU A 91 -19.61 -10.51 -5.00
N ALA A 92 -19.80 -10.75 -6.30
CA ALA A 92 -20.87 -10.16 -7.07
C ALA A 92 -22.26 -10.55 -6.52
N ARG A 93 -22.47 -11.82 -6.18
CA ARG A 93 -23.73 -12.30 -5.60
C ARG A 93 -23.98 -11.69 -4.21
N MET A 94 -22.96 -11.61 -3.37
CA MET A 94 -23.11 -10.99 -2.04
C MET A 94 -23.47 -9.52 -2.14
N ALA A 95 -22.84 -8.78 -3.03
CA ALA A 95 -23.17 -7.38 -3.26
C ALA A 95 -24.61 -7.19 -3.72
N HIS A 96 -25.13 -8.10 -4.51
CA HIS A 96 -26.50 -8.06 -5.00
C HIS A 96 -27.53 -8.36 -3.88
N TYR A 97 -27.25 -9.34 -3.02
CA TYR A 97 -28.22 -9.76 -1.99
C TYR A 97 -28.13 -8.93 -0.70
N ASP A 98 -26.94 -8.69 -0.20
CA ASP A 98 -26.70 -7.86 1.00
C ASP A 98 -25.29 -7.26 1.01
N PRO A 99 -25.13 -6.04 0.50
CA PRO A 99 -23.84 -5.36 0.47
C PRO A 99 -23.16 -5.19 1.85
N LYS A 100 -23.95 -5.21 2.94
CA LYS A 100 -23.42 -5.08 4.31
C LYS A 100 -22.54 -6.25 4.73
N LEU A 101 -22.81 -7.45 4.18
CA LEU A 101 -21.99 -8.64 4.43
C LEU A 101 -20.55 -8.48 3.94
N LEU A 102 -20.32 -7.61 2.97
CA LEU A 102 -18.99 -7.29 2.43
C LEU A 102 -18.14 -6.44 3.39
N SER A 103 -18.73 -5.95 4.49
CA SER A 103 -18.04 -5.03 5.41
C SER A 103 -17.31 -3.91 4.65
N PRO A 104 -18.04 -3.05 3.92
CA PRO A 104 -17.44 -2.05 3.04
C PRO A 104 -16.43 -1.16 3.75
N VAL A 105 -15.30 -0.91 3.11
CA VAL A 105 -14.29 0.04 3.60
C VAL A 105 -14.38 1.36 2.83
N ASN A 106 -14.18 2.45 3.54
CA ASN A 106 -14.13 3.77 2.90
C ASN A 106 -12.87 3.91 2.05
N ILE A 107 -13.06 4.36 0.82
CA ILE A 107 -11.96 4.72 -0.06
C ILE A 107 -11.54 6.14 0.30
N ILE A 108 -10.32 6.28 0.76
CA ILE A 108 -9.75 7.60 1.05
C ILE A 108 -9.49 8.36 -0.25
N ASP A 109 -9.65 9.68 -0.20
CA ASP A 109 -9.34 10.57 -1.32
C ASP A 109 -7.86 10.51 -1.73
N GLU A 110 -7.55 11.12 -2.87
CA GLU A 110 -6.20 11.04 -3.43
C GLU A 110 -5.15 11.74 -2.56
N ASP A 111 -5.51 12.87 -1.96
CA ASP A 111 -4.57 13.65 -1.16
C ASP A 111 -4.25 12.95 0.15
N ARG A 112 -5.24 12.37 0.81
CA ARG A 112 -5.02 11.49 1.97
C ARG A 112 -4.19 10.27 1.60
N GLN A 113 -4.37 9.71 0.39
CA GLN A 113 -3.53 8.60 -0.08
C GLN A 113 -2.07 9.03 -0.25
N LYS A 114 -1.83 10.22 -0.84
CA LYS A 114 -0.47 10.79 -0.97
C LYS A 114 0.16 11.02 0.41
N ALA A 115 -0.60 11.57 1.35
CA ALA A 115 -0.13 11.74 2.73
C ALA A 115 0.24 10.40 3.39
N LEU A 116 -0.58 9.35 3.22
CA LEU A 116 -0.25 8.01 3.71
C LEU A 116 1.02 7.44 3.08
N VAL A 117 1.27 7.68 1.79
CA VAL A 117 2.52 7.27 1.13
C VAL A 117 3.70 7.98 1.76
N ALA A 118 3.61 9.30 1.97
CA ALA A 118 4.67 10.09 2.61
C ALA A 118 4.97 9.58 4.03
N ILE A 119 3.93 9.35 4.85
CA ILE A 119 4.08 8.82 6.21
C ILE A 119 4.75 7.44 6.21
N LYS A 120 4.29 6.51 5.36
CA LYS A 120 4.88 5.16 5.26
C LYS A 120 6.33 5.19 4.79
N SER A 121 6.67 6.07 3.85
CA SER A 121 8.05 6.26 3.37
C SER A 121 8.96 6.76 4.47
N ARG A 122 8.49 7.75 5.24
CA ARG A 122 9.20 8.26 6.42
C ARG A 122 9.43 7.17 7.47
N ASP A 123 8.39 6.39 7.80
CA ASP A 123 8.47 5.33 8.79
C ASP A 123 9.46 4.23 8.38
N GLU A 124 9.53 3.90 7.09
CA GLU A 124 10.51 2.92 6.59
C GLU A 124 11.94 3.45 6.70
N LEU A 125 12.15 4.74 6.39
CA LEU A 125 13.45 5.39 6.59
C LEU A 125 13.85 5.42 8.08
N MET A 126 12.91 5.64 8.98
CA MET A 126 13.16 5.59 10.44
C MET A 126 13.61 4.20 10.90
N LYS A 127 12.98 3.13 10.41
CA LYS A 127 13.38 1.74 10.68
C LYS A 127 14.77 1.47 10.12
N THR A 128 15.01 1.87 8.88
CA THR A 128 16.30 1.68 8.21
C THR A 128 17.42 2.43 8.95
N ARG A 129 17.17 3.68 9.38
CA ARG A 129 18.09 4.44 10.22
C ARG A 129 18.45 3.69 11.49
N THR A 130 17.44 3.19 12.20
CA THR A 130 17.64 2.42 13.44
C THR A 130 18.46 1.15 13.19
N SER A 131 18.20 0.45 12.09
CA SER A 131 18.97 -0.73 11.70
C SER A 131 20.45 -0.40 11.45
N ILE A 132 20.75 0.68 10.73
CA ILE A 132 22.12 1.13 10.47
C ILE A 132 22.82 1.52 11.77
N ILE A 133 22.16 2.27 12.66
CA ILE A 133 22.68 2.63 13.97
C ILE A 133 23.05 1.38 14.77
N ASN A 134 22.17 0.38 14.82
CA ASN A 134 22.42 -0.85 15.53
C ASN A 134 23.59 -1.66 14.92
N ASN A 135 23.71 -1.64 13.60
CA ASN A 135 24.83 -2.27 12.90
C ASN A 135 26.17 -1.59 13.26
N ILE A 136 26.23 -0.26 13.16
CA ILE A 136 27.42 0.54 13.54
C ILE A 136 27.80 0.23 15.00
N ARG A 137 26.83 0.22 15.92
CA ARG A 137 27.07 -0.12 17.34
C ARG A 137 27.67 -1.50 17.51
N GLY A 138 27.18 -2.50 16.76
CA GLY A 138 27.72 -3.87 16.79
C GLY A 138 29.18 -3.89 16.34
N GLN A 139 29.48 -3.23 15.21
CA GLN A 139 30.84 -3.19 14.67
C GLN A 139 31.82 -2.43 15.60
N LEU A 140 31.39 -1.31 16.17
CA LEU A 140 32.22 -0.55 17.13
C LEU A 140 32.58 -1.37 18.36
N ARG A 141 31.64 -2.21 18.86
CA ARG A 141 31.92 -3.11 20.00
C ARG A 141 32.98 -4.13 19.66
N HIS A 142 33.03 -4.63 18.43
CA HIS A 142 34.10 -5.54 17.99
C HIS A 142 35.47 -4.87 18.02
N LEU A 143 35.54 -3.55 17.85
CA LEU A 143 36.75 -2.76 18.00
C LEU A 143 37.02 -2.30 19.45
N GLY A 144 36.24 -2.79 20.43
CA GLY A 144 36.38 -2.39 21.84
C GLY A 144 35.81 -1.01 22.17
N ILE A 145 35.10 -0.36 21.25
CA ILE A 145 34.48 0.95 21.45
C ILE A 145 33.05 0.77 21.93
N SER A 146 32.76 1.22 23.15
CA SER A 146 31.42 1.11 23.74
C SER A 146 31.04 2.43 24.40
N GLU A 147 30.00 3.09 23.84
CA GLU A 147 29.41 4.31 24.36
C GLU A 147 27.97 4.06 24.83
N LYS A 148 27.48 4.87 25.80
CA LYS A 148 26.09 4.85 26.22
C LYS A 148 25.27 5.84 25.40
N GLY A 149 24.03 5.46 25.02
CA GLY A 149 23.05 6.39 24.46
C GLY A 149 23.27 6.73 22.97
N TYR A 150 23.54 5.75 22.15
CA TYR A 150 23.77 5.96 20.70
C TYR A 150 22.56 6.59 19.98
N THR A 151 22.54 7.92 19.91
CA THR A 151 21.73 8.68 18.96
C THR A 151 22.50 8.86 17.64
N SER A 152 21.85 9.38 16.59
CA SER A 152 22.54 9.72 15.34
C SER A 152 23.66 10.76 15.55
N GLU A 153 23.46 11.70 16.48
CA GLU A 153 24.43 12.72 16.84
C GLU A 153 25.67 12.12 17.51
N ILE A 154 25.47 11.24 18.47
CA ILE A 154 26.58 10.56 19.19
C ILE A 154 27.37 9.68 18.23
N ILE A 155 26.69 9.00 17.32
CA ILE A 155 27.35 8.17 16.31
C ILE A 155 28.23 9.01 15.38
N ASN A 156 27.76 10.19 14.94
CA ASN A 156 28.57 11.08 14.14
C ASN A 156 29.82 11.58 14.91
N GLN A 157 29.67 11.91 16.20
CA GLN A 157 30.79 12.26 17.07
C GLN A 157 31.80 11.11 17.18
N ILE A 158 31.34 9.87 17.29
CA ILE A 158 32.20 8.69 17.33
C ILE A 158 33.01 8.58 16.03
N TYR A 159 32.40 8.85 14.87
CA TYR A 159 33.12 8.80 13.58
C TYR A 159 34.30 9.79 13.54
N GLU A 160 34.14 10.99 14.09
CA GLU A 160 35.20 12.00 14.14
C GLU A 160 36.40 11.55 15.00
N ILE A 161 36.15 10.82 16.08
CA ILE A 161 37.20 10.36 17.01
C ILE A 161 37.76 8.98 16.64
N LEU A 162 37.23 8.28 15.64
CA LEU A 162 37.77 7.02 15.16
C LEU A 162 39.20 7.21 14.64
N PRO A 163 40.10 6.23 14.90
CA PRO A 163 41.41 6.21 14.27
C PRO A 163 41.29 6.27 12.74
N GLU A 164 42.13 7.04 12.07
CA GLU A 164 42.07 7.24 10.61
C GLU A 164 42.09 5.92 9.83
N GLN A 165 42.81 4.92 10.33
CA GLN A 165 42.89 3.58 9.74
C GLN A 165 41.55 2.83 9.78
N ASP A 166 40.66 3.13 10.72
CA ASP A 166 39.39 2.45 10.92
C ASP A 166 38.22 3.18 10.22
N LYS A 167 38.35 4.47 9.93
CA LYS A 167 37.32 5.27 9.24
C LYS A 167 36.86 4.67 7.92
N PRO A 168 37.74 4.12 7.04
CA PRO A 168 37.30 3.48 5.80
C PRO A 168 36.31 2.32 5.99
N LEU A 169 36.39 1.58 7.11
CA LEU A 169 35.50 0.45 7.42
C LEU A 169 34.06 0.90 7.64
N PHE A 170 33.87 2.11 8.14
CA PHE A 170 32.56 2.67 8.49
C PHE A 170 32.01 3.69 7.48
N ARG A 171 32.84 4.14 6.55
CA ARG A 171 32.51 5.23 5.62
C ARG A 171 31.14 5.06 4.94
N GLY A 172 30.85 3.84 4.44
CA GLY A 172 29.58 3.57 3.76
C GLY A 172 28.38 3.65 4.68
N LEU A 173 28.49 3.13 5.92
CA LEU A 173 27.42 3.16 6.91
C LEU A 173 27.12 4.58 7.39
N PHE A 174 28.16 5.39 7.62
CA PHE A 174 27.98 6.77 8.04
C PHE A 174 27.40 7.65 6.93
N ALA A 175 27.86 7.49 5.69
CA ALA A 175 27.30 8.18 4.54
C ALA A 175 25.79 7.83 4.37
N SER A 176 25.44 6.57 4.50
CA SER A 176 24.04 6.13 4.45
C SER A 176 23.22 6.70 5.60
N LEU A 177 23.75 6.73 6.81
CA LEU A 177 23.07 7.29 7.99
C LEU A 177 22.77 8.79 7.80
N THR A 178 23.75 9.56 7.29
CA THR A 178 23.58 10.97 6.99
C THR A 178 22.50 11.19 5.95
N ALA A 179 22.58 10.47 4.81
CA ALA A 179 21.61 10.59 3.73
C ALA A 179 20.18 10.25 4.19
N ILE A 180 20.01 9.15 4.93
CA ILE A 180 18.69 8.76 5.46
C ILE A 180 18.16 9.80 6.46
N THR A 181 19.02 10.36 7.30
CA THR A 181 18.61 11.38 8.28
C THR A 181 18.13 12.66 7.58
N GLU A 182 18.77 13.07 6.49
CA GLU A 182 18.33 14.19 5.66
C GLU A 182 16.98 13.90 4.99
N GLN A 183 16.80 12.69 4.46
CA GLN A 183 15.53 12.31 3.84
C GLN A 183 14.38 12.25 4.86
N ILE A 184 14.61 11.80 6.08
CA ILE A 184 13.59 11.86 7.15
C ILE A 184 13.16 13.31 7.40
N LYS A 185 14.10 14.25 7.52
CA LYS A 185 13.80 15.67 7.67
C LYS A 185 13.01 16.26 6.50
N TYR A 186 13.30 15.78 5.28
CA TYR A 186 12.52 16.16 4.10
C TYR A 186 11.07 15.68 4.19
N TYR A 187 10.84 14.42 4.57
CA TYR A 187 9.49 13.88 4.73
C TYR A 187 8.74 14.52 5.90
N ASP A 188 9.42 14.86 7.01
CA ASP A 188 8.80 15.59 8.12
C ASP A 188 8.20 16.92 7.63
N LYS A 189 8.97 17.72 6.86
CA LYS A 189 8.49 18.98 6.28
C LYS A 189 7.38 18.76 5.23
N LEU A 190 7.48 17.71 4.43
CA LEU A 190 6.47 17.38 3.42
C LEU A 190 5.13 17.03 4.08
N ILE A 191 5.16 16.21 5.15
CA ILE A 191 3.97 15.81 5.91
C ILE A 191 3.36 17.03 6.61
N GLU A 192 4.17 17.89 7.22
CA GLU A 192 3.73 19.14 7.85
C GLU A 192 2.99 20.02 6.83
N LYS A 193 3.58 20.26 5.66
CA LYS A 193 2.94 21.01 4.58
C LYS A 193 1.62 20.38 4.10
N MET A 194 1.56 19.05 4.02
CA MET A 194 0.33 18.36 3.66
C MET A 194 -0.76 18.53 4.74
N SER A 195 -0.38 18.61 6.02
CA SER A 195 -1.34 18.78 7.12
C SER A 195 -1.98 20.17 7.17
N GLU A 196 -1.31 21.20 6.65
CA GLU A 196 -1.85 22.57 6.57
C GLU A 196 -2.97 22.71 5.54
N THR A 197 -3.12 21.73 4.65
CA THR A 197 -4.11 21.75 3.56
C THR A 197 -5.44 21.11 3.98
N TYR A 198 -5.53 20.53 5.18
CA TYR A 198 -6.72 19.90 5.76
C TYR A 198 -7.24 20.65 6.98
#